data_c01227705ef240feecb2563f5455ad8f
#
_entry.id   c01227705ef240feecb2563f5455ad8f
#
_cell.length_a   1.000
_cell.length_b   1.000
_cell.length_c   1.000
_cell.angle_alpha   90.00
_cell.angle_beta   90.00
_cell.angle_gamma   90.00
#
_symmetry.space_group_name_H-M   'P 1'
#
loop_
_entity.id
_entity.type
_entity.pdbx_description
1 polymer ?
#
loop_
_entity_poly.entity_id
_entity_poly.type
_entity_poly.pdbx_seq_one_letter_code
_entity_poly.pdbx_strand_id
1 'polypeptide(L)'
;MEYFAKAYDVAVIGAGHAGIEAGLAAARLGCSTAVFTINMDWVGNMPCNPSIGGTSKGHLVREIDALGGEMGKAADRYTLQSRMLNLGKGPAVHSLRAQIDRRAYAGGMKHTLERQDNLDLRQCEITDIVQGEDGLWHLTTKLEAIYTAKAVVLATGTFLGGRVYVGDVSYESGPDGMFPVTALATALKKLGLPLRRFKTGTPSRVNARSLDFDKMEVQPGDDRTVPFSFETDTPPENKVVCHITYTNAATKQVILDNLDRSPMYSGKIEGKGPRYCPSFEDKVVRFSDRERHQLFVEPCGEKTEEMYLQGLSSSLPEDVQLAFIHTIPGLEHAQVMRTAYAIEYDCVDPRAMKASLEFHDFPGLFGAGQFNGSSGYEEAAAQGLVAGINAAMLVLGREPLVLDRGSSYIGTLIDDLVTKGCTDPYRMMTSRSEYRLVLRQDNADRRLTPTGYRVGLISQERYDKYLEKQRLIEEERQRVAQVSVPLTDTIQQILTAKGTAPLKTGCKLEELLRRPQLTYADLAPVDPKRPDLPAAVFEQVEIGIKYAGYIARQEQQIKELRRVEAQRIPADIDYSKLTGLRLEAKEKLAAVRPENLGQAARISGVNPADVAALHILLESL
;
A
#
# COMPACT_ATOMS: atom_id res chain seq x y z
N MET A 1 -24.61 32.88 0.15
CA MET A 1 -24.69 33.13 1.62
C MET A 1 -24.37 31.83 2.32
N GLU A 2 -23.32 31.86 3.11
CA GLU A 2 -22.92 30.68 3.88
C GLU A 2 -24.04 30.25 4.84
N TYR A 3 -24.19 28.93 4.98
CA TYR A 3 -25.17 28.36 5.89
C TYR A 3 -24.61 27.08 6.54
N PHE A 4 -24.97 26.86 7.81
CA PHE A 4 -24.65 25.62 8.51
C PHE A 4 -25.45 24.45 7.95
N ALA A 5 -24.76 23.40 7.48
CA ALA A 5 -25.39 22.24 6.87
C ALA A 5 -25.57 21.08 7.88
N LYS A 6 -24.47 20.62 8.49
CA LYS A 6 -24.51 19.49 9.43
C LYS A 6 -23.20 19.37 10.22
N ALA A 7 -23.28 18.84 11.44
CA ALA A 7 -22.12 18.45 12.26
C ALA A 7 -21.87 16.94 12.16
N TYR A 8 -20.60 16.55 12.20
CA TYR A 8 -20.15 15.17 12.24
C TYR A 8 -19.10 14.99 13.33
N ASP A 9 -18.84 13.73 13.72
CA ASP A 9 -17.71 13.40 14.55
C ASP A 9 -16.43 13.39 13.71
N VAL A 10 -16.48 12.77 12.53
CA VAL A 10 -15.34 12.66 11.61
C VAL A 10 -15.74 13.09 10.21
N ALA A 11 -14.92 13.93 9.59
CA ALA A 11 -15.05 14.32 8.18
C ALA A 11 -13.85 13.83 7.38
N VAL A 12 -14.09 13.19 6.24
CA VAL A 12 -13.04 12.69 5.35
C VAL A 12 -13.12 13.44 4.01
N ILE A 13 -12.04 14.06 3.59
CA ILE A 13 -11.98 14.84 2.35
C ILE A 13 -11.27 14.03 1.27
N GLY A 14 -12.04 13.49 0.34
CA GLY A 14 -11.61 12.61 -0.74
C GLY A 14 -12.11 11.17 -0.54
N ALA A 15 -12.65 10.55 -1.60
CA ALA A 15 -13.14 9.19 -1.63
C ALA A 15 -12.29 8.26 -2.53
N GLY A 16 -10.97 8.48 -2.56
CA GLY A 16 -9.99 7.51 -3.05
C GLY A 16 -9.78 6.39 -2.03
N HIS A 17 -8.80 5.49 -2.28
CA HIS A 17 -8.56 4.34 -1.42
C HIS A 17 -8.31 4.71 0.05
N ALA A 18 -7.60 5.82 0.31
CA ALA A 18 -7.40 6.31 1.66
C ALA A 18 -8.71 6.79 2.32
N GLY A 19 -9.50 7.58 1.59
CA GLY A 19 -10.74 8.12 2.13
C GLY A 19 -11.81 7.07 2.38
N ILE A 20 -11.88 6.03 1.53
CA ILE A 20 -12.78 4.90 1.72
C ILE A 20 -12.46 4.17 3.02
N GLU A 21 -11.21 3.77 3.21
CA GLU A 21 -10.80 3.06 4.42
C GLU A 21 -10.96 3.91 5.68
N ALA A 22 -10.63 5.20 5.59
CA ALA A 22 -10.80 6.14 6.71
C ALA A 22 -12.27 6.31 7.10
N GLY A 23 -13.14 6.53 6.12
CA GLY A 23 -14.57 6.71 6.36
C GLY A 23 -15.23 5.46 6.93
N LEU A 24 -14.95 4.29 6.34
CA LEU A 24 -15.47 3.02 6.82
C LEU A 24 -14.97 2.71 8.24
N ALA A 25 -13.70 2.93 8.54
CA ALA A 25 -13.14 2.69 9.86
C ALA A 25 -13.83 3.57 10.92
N ALA A 26 -13.95 4.87 10.68
CA ALA A 26 -14.58 5.78 11.63
C ALA A 26 -16.06 5.46 11.85
N ALA A 27 -16.81 5.19 10.80
CA ALA A 27 -18.23 4.85 10.88
C ALA A 27 -18.48 3.51 11.60
N ARG A 28 -17.67 2.48 11.30
CA ARG A 28 -17.73 1.15 11.94
C ARG A 28 -17.40 1.20 13.43
N LEU A 29 -16.59 2.18 13.85
CA LEU A 29 -16.30 2.44 15.25
C LEU A 29 -17.39 3.26 15.97
N GLY A 30 -18.47 3.60 15.27
CA GLY A 30 -19.65 4.27 15.82
C GLY A 30 -19.64 5.80 15.71
N CYS A 31 -18.67 6.40 15.03
CA CYS A 31 -18.63 7.84 14.81
C CYS A 31 -19.56 8.25 13.66
N SER A 32 -20.34 9.34 13.85
CA SER A 32 -21.05 9.97 12.72
C SER A 32 -20.01 10.53 11.75
N THR A 33 -20.01 10.02 10.52
CA THR A 33 -18.93 10.25 9.56
C THR A 33 -19.46 10.81 8.26
N ALA A 34 -18.77 11.81 7.69
CA ALA A 34 -18.99 12.25 6.31
C ALA A 34 -17.77 11.92 5.45
N VAL A 35 -18.03 11.40 4.25
CA VAL A 35 -16.99 11.27 3.20
C VAL A 35 -17.37 12.22 2.06
N PHE A 36 -16.53 13.22 1.81
CA PHE A 36 -16.72 14.22 0.78
C PHE A 36 -15.95 13.86 -0.47
N THR A 37 -16.60 13.88 -1.62
CA THR A 37 -15.98 13.63 -2.92
C THR A 37 -16.42 14.65 -3.94
N ILE A 38 -15.54 15.00 -4.87
CA ILE A 38 -15.90 15.90 -5.99
C ILE A 38 -16.80 15.22 -7.02
N ASN A 39 -16.79 13.88 -7.07
CA ASN A 39 -17.64 13.12 -7.97
C ASN A 39 -17.88 11.71 -7.41
N MET A 40 -19.16 11.35 -7.22
CA MET A 40 -19.57 10.05 -6.68
C MET A 40 -19.28 8.87 -7.61
N ASP A 41 -19.21 9.10 -8.93
CA ASP A 41 -18.94 8.03 -9.90
C ASP A 41 -17.45 7.67 -9.99
N TRP A 42 -16.60 8.39 -9.24
CA TRP A 42 -15.15 8.19 -9.19
C TRP A 42 -14.64 7.74 -7.81
N VAL A 43 -15.54 7.32 -6.94
CA VAL A 43 -15.16 6.67 -5.67
C VAL A 43 -14.31 5.44 -5.95
N GLY A 44 -13.18 5.28 -5.26
CA GLY A 44 -12.28 4.14 -5.46
C GLY A 44 -11.67 4.04 -6.86
N ASN A 45 -11.59 5.14 -7.60
CA ASN A 45 -11.05 5.13 -8.96
C ASN A 45 -9.59 4.67 -9.00
N MET A 46 -9.24 3.95 -10.05
CA MET A 46 -7.89 3.47 -10.36
C MET A 46 -7.37 4.16 -11.63
N PRO A 47 -6.88 5.40 -11.55
CA PRO A 47 -6.45 6.15 -12.74
C PRO A 47 -5.14 5.64 -13.33
N CYS A 48 -4.39 4.84 -12.58
CA CYS A 48 -3.18 4.16 -13.04
C CYS A 48 -3.49 2.69 -13.39
N ASN A 49 -2.65 1.73 -12.98
CA ASN A 49 -2.84 0.32 -13.30
C ASN A 49 -4.13 -0.25 -12.65
N PRO A 50 -4.90 -1.07 -13.38
CA PRO A 50 -6.10 -1.72 -12.86
C PRO A 50 -5.74 -2.98 -12.09
N SER A 51 -4.92 -2.86 -11.04
CA SER A 51 -4.46 -3.99 -10.25
C SER A 51 -4.25 -3.61 -8.79
N ILE A 52 -4.46 -4.57 -7.90
CA ILE A 52 -4.19 -4.47 -6.46
C ILE A 52 -3.17 -5.54 -6.08
N GLY A 53 -2.27 -5.20 -5.15
CA GLY A 53 -1.19 -6.05 -4.72
C GLY A 53 0.07 -5.95 -5.59
N GLY A 54 0.88 -7.00 -5.56
CA GLY A 54 2.23 -7.02 -6.11
C GLY A 54 3.29 -7.00 -5.02
N THR A 55 4.57 -6.97 -5.41
CA THR A 55 5.69 -7.06 -4.46
C THR A 55 5.57 -6.03 -3.35
N SER A 56 5.55 -6.48 -2.10
CA SER A 56 5.27 -5.76 -0.85
C SER A 56 3.86 -5.17 -0.71
N LYS A 57 3.16 -4.90 -1.78
CA LYS A 57 1.82 -4.35 -1.77
C LYS A 57 0.77 -5.38 -1.36
N GLY A 58 0.93 -6.65 -1.79
CA GLY A 58 0.11 -7.76 -1.31
C GLY A 58 0.19 -7.91 0.22
N HIS A 59 1.34 -7.60 0.83
CA HIS A 59 1.49 -7.56 2.29
C HIS A 59 0.60 -6.49 2.92
N LEU A 60 0.61 -5.27 2.36
CA LEU A 60 -0.24 -4.17 2.84
C LEU A 60 -1.73 -4.53 2.75
N VAL A 61 -2.19 -5.10 1.62
CA VAL A 61 -3.60 -5.48 1.45
C VAL A 61 -4.03 -6.52 2.49
N ARG A 62 -3.19 -7.53 2.73
CA ARG A 62 -3.44 -8.54 3.77
C ARG A 62 -3.45 -7.95 5.18
N GLU A 63 -2.60 -6.97 5.45
CA GLU A 63 -2.56 -6.27 6.73
C GLU A 63 -3.77 -5.35 6.93
N ILE A 64 -4.20 -4.64 5.86
CA ILE A 64 -5.44 -3.85 5.85
C ILE A 64 -6.63 -4.76 6.18
N ASP A 65 -6.74 -5.89 5.51
CA ASP A 65 -7.82 -6.86 5.77
C ASP A 65 -7.75 -7.40 7.20
N ALA A 66 -6.58 -7.80 7.68
CA ALA A 66 -6.39 -8.33 9.04
C ALA A 66 -6.80 -7.34 10.15
N LEU A 67 -6.73 -6.03 9.88
CA LEU A 67 -7.21 -4.96 10.76
C LEU A 67 -8.71 -4.68 10.63
N GLY A 68 -9.39 -5.22 9.61
CA GLY A 68 -10.81 -5.00 9.35
C GLY A 68 -11.11 -4.00 8.23
N GLY A 69 -10.12 -3.67 7.37
CA GLY A 69 -10.32 -2.84 6.18
C GLY A 69 -11.08 -3.55 5.06
N GLU A 70 -11.40 -2.83 4.01
CA GLU A 70 -12.29 -3.27 2.93
C GLU A 70 -11.57 -3.67 1.65
N MET A 71 -10.38 -3.12 1.38
CA MET A 71 -9.67 -3.29 0.10
C MET A 71 -9.46 -4.76 -0.29
N GLY A 72 -9.12 -5.64 0.68
CA GLY A 72 -8.90 -7.07 0.42
C GLY A 72 -10.16 -7.76 -0.07
N LYS A 73 -11.30 -7.53 0.58
CA LYS A 73 -12.61 -8.09 0.21
C LYS A 73 -13.07 -7.61 -1.16
N ALA A 74 -12.91 -6.32 -1.43
CA ALA A 74 -13.27 -5.75 -2.72
C ALA A 74 -12.35 -6.25 -3.84
N ALA A 75 -11.04 -6.39 -3.58
CA ALA A 75 -10.10 -6.97 -4.53
C ALA A 75 -10.51 -8.39 -4.91
N ASP A 76 -10.82 -9.26 -3.94
CA ASP A 76 -11.26 -10.64 -4.21
C ASP A 76 -12.53 -10.69 -5.06
N ARG A 77 -13.52 -9.84 -4.74
CA ARG A 77 -14.82 -9.80 -5.43
C ARG A 77 -14.71 -9.37 -6.89
N TYR A 78 -13.79 -8.45 -7.20
CA TYR A 78 -13.66 -7.85 -8.53
C TYR A 78 -12.39 -8.26 -9.26
N THR A 79 -11.75 -9.36 -8.83
CA THR A 79 -10.60 -9.96 -9.49
C THR A 79 -10.97 -10.48 -10.89
N LEU A 80 -10.14 -10.13 -11.86
CA LEU A 80 -10.15 -10.68 -13.22
C LEU A 80 -9.08 -11.75 -13.40
N GLN A 81 -7.93 -11.58 -12.77
CA GLN A 81 -6.81 -12.53 -12.80
C GLN A 81 -5.99 -12.39 -11.52
N SER A 82 -5.59 -13.52 -10.94
CA SER A 82 -4.78 -13.57 -9.73
C SER A 82 -3.47 -14.32 -9.96
N ARG A 83 -2.38 -13.77 -9.40
CA ARG A 83 -1.04 -14.39 -9.43
C ARG A 83 -0.29 -14.18 -8.12
N MET A 84 0.42 -15.22 -7.68
CA MET A 84 1.40 -15.12 -6.61
C MET A 84 2.78 -14.81 -7.21
N LEU A 85 3.32 -13.65 -6.90
CA LEU A 85 4.63 -13.22 -7.37
C LEU A 85 5.74 -13.73 -6.45
N ASN A 86 6.96 -13.88 -7.00
CA ASN A 86 8.17 -14.26 -6.29
C ASN A 86 8.16 -15.66 -5.65
N LEU A 87 7.37 -16.60 -6.15
CA LEU A 87 7.32 -17.99 -5.63
C LEU A 87 8.71 -18.64 -5.52
N GLY A 88 9.60 -18.39 -6.47
CA GLY A 88 10.98 -18.93 -6.46
C GLY A 88 11.93 -18.25 -5.44
N LYS A 89 11.49 -17.20 -4.72
CA LYS A 89 12.34 -16.43 -3.80
C LYS A 89 12.06 -16.70 -2.32
N GLY A 90 11.12 -17.57 -2.02
CA GLY A 90 10.71 -17.95 -0.66
C GLY A 90 9.64 -17.05 -0.03
N PRO A 91 9.03 -17.50 1.10
CA PRO A 91 7.79 -16.95 1.65
C PRO A 91 7.90 -15.51 2.15
N ALA A 92 9.10 -15.05 2.49
CA ALA A 92 9.35 -13.67 2.95
C ALA A 92 8.98 -12.59 1.92
N VAL A 93 8.90 -12.94 0.64
CA VAL A 93 8.64 -12.01 -0.46
C VAL A 93 7.52 -12.48 -1.42
N HIS A 94 6.87 -13.61 -1.12
CA HIS A 94 5.66 -14.01 -1.82
C HIS A 94 4.66 -12.87 -1.75
N SER A 95 4.09 -12.48 -2.89
CA SER A 95 3.24 -11.30 -2.96
C SER A 95 2.11 -11.53 -3.94
N LEU A 96 0.89 -11.53 -3.42
CA LEU A 96 -0.32 -11.67 -4.22
C LEU A 96 -0.55 -10.41 -5.06
N ARG A 97 -0.93 -10.60 -6.33
CA ARG A 97 -1.34 -9.54 -7.25
C ARG A 97 -2.59 -9.97 -7.99
N ALA A 98 -3.61 -9.13 -7.98
CA ALA A 98 -4.82 -9.31 -8.76
C ALA A 98 -4.98 -8.20 -9.80
N GLN A 99 -5.33 -8.58 -11.01
CA GLN A 99 -5.90 -7.71 -12.02
C GLN A 99 -7.37 -7.50 -11.68
N ILE A 100 -7.82 -6.25 -11.69
CA ILE A 100 -9.12 -5.85 -11.16
C ILE A 100 -10.00 -5.28 -12.26
N ASP A 101 -11.28 -5.63 -12.27
CA ASP A 101 -12.28 -4.87 -13.01
C ASP A 101 -12.45 -3.49 -12.38
N ARG A 102 -11.81 -2.51 -13.00
CA ARG A 102 -11.69 -1.15 -12.50
C ARG A 102 -13.05 -0.50 -12.21
N ARG A 103 -14.04 -0.70 -13.09
CA ARG A 103 -15.35 -0.09 -12.96
C ARG A 103 -16.23 -0.81 -11.95
N ALA A 104 -16.22 -2.13 -11.97
CA ALA A 104 -16.95 -2.94 -11.01
C ALA A 104 -16.44 -2.70 -9.58
N TYR A 105 -15.10 -2.61 -9.40
CA TYR A 105 -14.47 -2.29 -8.11
C TYR A 105 -14.91 -0.90 -7.60
N ALA A 106 -14.81 0.13 -8.43
CA ALA A 106 -15.23 1.49 -8.06
C ALA A 106 -16.72 1.54 -7.68
N GLY A 107 -17.60 0.93 -8.49
CA GLY A 107 -19.01 0.82 -8.18
C GLY A 107 -19.31 0.07 -6.89
N GLY A 108 -18.57 -1.01 -6.63
CA GLY A 108 -18.69 -1.79 -5.40
C GLY A 108 -18.23 -1.04 -4.16
N MET A 109 -17.14 -0.30 -4.25
CA MET A 109 -16.64 0.53 -3.14
C MET A 109 -17.60 1.69 -2.83
N LYS A 110 -18.15 2.33 -3.87
CA LYS A 110 -19.21 3.34 -3.70
C LYS A 110 -20.40 2.74 -2.95
N HIS A 111 -20.90 1.58 -3.41
CA HIS A 111 -22.03 0.92 -2.78
C HIS A 111 -21.75 0.52 -1.32
N THR A 112 -20.52 0.11 -1.01
CA THR A 112 -20.10 -0.20 0.38
C THR A 112 -20.19 1.05 1.27
N LEU A 113 -19.74 2.22 0.79
CA LEU A 113 -19.88 3.48 1.52
C LEU A 113 -21.36 3.90 1.69
N GLU A 114 -22.16 3.78 0.64
CA GLU A 114 -23.59 4.15 0.65
C GLU A 114 -24.41 3.31 1.65
N ARG A 115 -24.02 2.06 1.87
CA ARG A 115 -24.70 1.15 2.79
C ARG A 115 -24.13 1.13 4.21
N GLN A 116 -23.02 1.81 4.45
CA GLN A 116 -22.41 1.83 5.76
C GLN A 116 -23.20 2.69 6.72
N ASP A 117 -23.66 2.11 7.82
CA ASP A 117 -24.30 2.84 8.90
C ASP A 117 -23.36 3.91 9.48
N ASN A 118 -23.90 5.01 9.97
CA ASN A 118 -23.19 6.17 10.49
C ASN A 118 -22.32 6.91 9.47
N LEU A 119 -22.49 6.66 8.16
CA LEU A 119 -21.70 7.29 7.11
C LEU A 119 -22.60 7.99 6.07
N ASP A 120 -22.32 9.27 5.84
CA ASP A 120 -22.90 10.04 4.73
C ASP A 120 -21.84 10.22 3.63
N LEU A 121 -22.08 9.67 2.45
CA LEU A 121 -21.30 9.96 1.24
C LEU A 121 -21.89 11.20 0.55
N ARG A 122 -21.06 12.26 0.38
CA ARG A 122 -21.52 13.56 -0.14
C ARG A 122 -20.69 14.01 -1.33
N GLN A 123 -21.37 14.31 -2.45
CA GLN A 123 -20.73 14.97 -3.58
C GLN A 123 -20.67 16.48 -3.34
N CYS A 124 -19.51 16.96 -2.97
CA CYS A 124 -19.19 18.39 -2.93
C CYS A 124 -17.67 18.61 -2.90
N GLU A 125 -17.25 19.76 -3.40
CA GLU A 125 -15.88 20.22 -3.31
C GLU A 125 -15.72 21.04 -2.02
N ILE A 126 -14.82 20.61 -1.13
CA ILE A 126 -14.37 21.39 0.03
C ILE A 126 -13.35 22.39 -0.48
N THR A 127 -13.60 23.68 -0.22
CA THR A 127 -12.76 24.78 -0.69
C THR A 127 -11.97 25.44 0.41
N ASP A 128 -12.43 25.35 1.65
CA ASP A 128 -11.75 25.92 2.82
C ASP A 128 -11.91 25.02 4.03
N ILE A 129 -10.93 25.10 4.94
CA ILE A 129 -10.90 24.39 6.22
C ILE A 129 -10.23 25.27 7.26
N VAL A 130 -10.92 25.53 8.37
CA VAL A 130 -10.41 26.33 9.49
C VAL A 130 -10.80 25.68 10.82
N GLN A 131 -9.96 25.83 11.84
CA GLN A 131 -10.33 25.44 13.20
C GLN A 131 -11.02 26.63 13.87
N GLY A 132 -12.25 26.42 14.33
CA GLY A 132 -13.04 27.44 15.01
C GLY A 132 -12.64 27.63 16.48
N GLU A 133 -13.09 28.72 17.09
CA GLU A 133 -12.93 28.98 18.52
C GLU A 133 -13.65 27.95 19.39
N ASP A 134 -14.62 27.25 18.83
CA ASP A 134 -15.36 26.12 19.43
C ASP A 134 -14.54 24.81 19.46
N GLY A 135 -13.31 24.84 18.92
CA GLY A 135 -12.43 23.68 18.82
C GLY A 135 -12.78 22.70 17.71
N LEU A 136 -13.84 22.97 16.94
CA LEU A 136 -14.24 22.15 15.80
C LEU A 136 -13.56 22.59 14.51
N TRP A 137 -13.45 21.68 13.58
CA TRP A 137 -13.05 21.97 12.21
C TRP A 137 -14.27 22.39 11.40
N HIS A 138 -14.22 23.56 10.77
CA HIS A 138 -15.23 24.09 9.89
C HIS A 138 -14.78 23.88 8.44
N LEU A 139 -15.61 23.18 7.66
CA LEU A 139 -15.34 22.85 6.27
C LEU A 139 -16.34 23.61 5.38
N THR A 140 -15.85 24.52 4.58
CA THR A 140 -16.68 25.26 3.64
C THR A 140 -16.64 24.60 2.25
N THR A 141 -17.81 24.42 1.66
CA THR A 141 -17.94 23.87 0.32
C THR A 141 -17.97 24.97 -0.73
N LYS A 142 -17.75 24.60 -1.99
CA LYS A 142 -17.89 25.51 -3.15
C LYS A 142 -19.30 26.12 -3.29
N LEU A 143 -20.32 25.48 -2.71
CA LEU A 143 -21.70 25.94 -2.70
C LEU A 143 -22.06 26.66 -1.39
N GLU A 144 -21.05 27.12 -0.63
CA GLU A 144 -21.20 27.93 0.61
C GLU A 144 -21.87 27.17 1.78
N ALA A 145 -21.97 25.85 1.72
CA ALA A 145 -22.39 25.04 2.87
C ALA A 145 -21.22 24.85 3.84
N ILE A 146 -21.48 25.03 5.15
CA ILE A 146 -20.52 24.82 6.22
C ILE A 146 -20.88 23.53 6.95
N TYR A 147 -19.90 22.61 7.02
CA TYR A 147 -19.94 21.42 7.85
C TYR A 147 -18.95 21.57 9.00
N THR A 148 -19.27 21.00 10.15
CA THR A 148 -18.33 20.97 11.28
C THR A 148 -17.98 19.53 11.63
N ALA A 149 -16.76 19.31 12.11
CA ALA A 149 -16.29 18.01 12.58
C ALA A 149 -15.30 18.13 13.74
N LYS A 150 -15.29 17.12 14.63
CA LYS A 150 -14.30 17.02 15.70
C LYS A 150 -12.93 16.59 15.19
N ALA A 151 -12.92 15.75 14.15
CA ALA A 151 -11.70 15.30 13.48
C ALA A 151 -11.88 15.29 11.97
N VAL A 152 -10.80 15.58 11.23
CA VAL A 152 -10.78 15.64 9.76
C VAL A 152 -9.63 14.80 9.22
N VAL A 153 -9.90 14.00 8.18
CA VAL A 153 -8.89 13.24 7.45
C VAL A 153 -8.74 13.80 6.03
N LEU A 154 -7.55 14.31 5.71
CA LEU A 154 -7.20 14.80 4.37
C LEU A 154 -6.71 13.63 3.52
N ALA A 155 -7.51 13.24 2.52
CA ALA A 155 -7.27 12.10 1.61
C ALA A 155 -7.39 12.53 0.14
N THR A 156 -6.85 13.71 -0.22
CA THR A 156 -7.08 14.41 -1.48
C THR A 156 -6.39 13.79 -2.70
N GLY A 157 -5.47 12.85 -2.50
CA GLY A 157 -4.80 12.12 -3.59
C GLY A 157 -4.02 13.05 -4.54
N THR A 158 -4.18 12.82 -5.85
CA THR A 158 -3.55 13.61 -6.92
C THR A 158 -4.39 14.78 -7.41
N PHE A 159 -5.50 15.09 -6.73
CA PHE A 159 -6.41 16.17 -7.14
C PHE A 159 -5.99 17.54 -6.59
N LEU A 160 -5.27 17.57 -5.46
CA LEU A 160 -4.88 18.81 -4.78
C LEU A 160 -3.88 19.60 -5.64
N GLY A 161 -4.32 20.75 -6.17
CA GLY A 161 -3.51 21.56 -7.07
C GLY A 161 -3.08 20.81 -8.34
N GLY A 162 -3.89 19.87 -8.82
CA GLY A 162 -3.58 18.96 -9.93
C GLY A 162 -3.35 19.69 -11.24
N ARG A 163 -2.24 19.35 -11.96
CA ARG A 163 -1.91 19.87 -13.29
C ARG A 163 -1.38 18.74 -14.18
N VAL A 164 -2.01 18.57 -15.33
CA VAL A 164 -1.66 17.55 -16.33
C VAL A 164 -0.71 18.13 -17.37
N TYR A 165 0.21 17.28 -17.85
CA TYR A 165 1.20 17.61 -18.88
C TYR A 165 1.24 16.52 -19.96
N VAL A 166 1.14 16.94 -21.21
CA VAL A 166 1.32 16.12 -22.43
C VAL A 166 2.15 16.93 -23.43
N GLY A 167 3.43 16.66 -23.52
CA GLY A 167 4.35 17.48 -24.32
C GLY A 167 4.35 18.94 -23.88
N ASP A 168 4.10 19.83 -24.82
CA ASP A 168 4.05 21.27 -24.55
C ASP A 168 2.75 21.75 -23.91
N VAL A 169 1.70 20.91 -23.95
CA VAL A 169 0.39 21.25 -23.40
C VAL A 169 0.34 20.95 -21.91
N SER A 170 -0.13 21.93 -21.12
CA SER A 170 -0.42 21.74 -19.72
C SER A 170 -1.70 22.46 -19.32
N TYR A 171 -2.47 21.84 -18.45
CA TYR A 171 -3.75 22.40 -17.97
C TYR A 171 -4.10 21.90 -16.58
N GLU A 172 -4.88 22.69 -15.85
CA GLU A 172 -5.37 22.28 -14.53
C GLU A 172 -6.37 21.11 -14.68
N SER A 173 -6.06 20.00 -14.07
CA SER A 173 -6.89 18.79 -14.10
C SER A 173 -6.47 17.83 -12.99
N GLY A 174 -7.41 17.04 -12.51
CA GLY A 174 -7.15 15.79 -11.81
C GLY A 174 -6.97 14.62 -12.79
N PRO A 175 -6.76 13.39 -12.28
CA PRO A 175 -6.68 12.20 -13.11
C PRO A 175 -7.96 11.96 -13.92
N ASP A 176 -7.83 11.30 -15.08
CA ASP A 176 -8.96 10.88 -15.94
C ASP A 176 -9.88 12.04 -16.38
N GLY A 177 -9.35 13.26 -16.52
CA GLY A 177 -10.13 14.43 -16.95
C GLY A 177 -11.04 15.03 -15.88
N MET A 178 -10.85 14.69 -14.63
CA MET A 178 -11.60 15.26 -13.50
C MET A 178 -11.07 16.64 -13.12
N PHE A 179 -11.91 17.41 -12.41
CA PHE A 179 -11.52 18.73 -11.91
C PHE A 179 -10.43 18.65 -10.85
N PRO A 180 -9.46 19.58 -10.82
CA PRO A 180 -8.49 19.72 -9.74
C PRO A 180 -9.16 20.42 -8.55
N VAL A 181 -8.60 20.24 -7.36
CA VAL A 181 -9.00 20.91 -6.12
C VAL A 181 -7.95 21.98 -5.80
N THR A 182 -8.11 23.18 -6.34
CA THR A 182 -7.13 24.28 -6.22
C THR A 182 -7.42 25.18 -5.03
N ALA A 183 -8.70 25.45 -4.73
CA ALA A 183 -9.08 26.31 -3.61
C ALA A 183 -8.61 25.73 -2.26
N LEU A 184 -8.86 24.45 -2.02
CA LEU A 184 -8.41 23.77 -0.80
C LEU A 184 -6.87 23.77 -0.69
N ALA A 185 -6.13 23.60 -1.81
CA ALA A 185 -4.67 23.71 -1.79
C ALA A 185 -4.20 25.07 -1.27
N THR A 186 -4.87 26.15 -1.69
CA THR A 186 -4.60 27.52 -1.22
C THR A 186 -4.94 27.67 0.25
N ALA A 187 -6.08 27.13 0.70
CA ALA A 187 -6.51 27.17 2.09
C ALA A 187 -5.52 26.42 3.01
N LEU A 188 -5.06 25.23 2.62
CA LEU A 188 -4.09 24.46 3.40
C LEU A 188 -2.71 25.16 3.50
N LYS A 189 -2.27 25.84 2.43
CA LYS A 189 -1.08 26.69 2.48
C LYS A 189 -1.26 27.87 3.44
N LYS A 190 -2.42 28.53 3.42
CA LYS A 190 -2.77 29.62 4.33
C LYS A 190 -2.86 29.15 5.79
N LEU A 191 -3.35 27.92 6.02
CA LEU A 191 -3.37 27.29 7.34
C LEU A 191 -1.94 27.04 7.89
N GLY A 192 -0.93 26.99 7.01
CA GLY A 192 0.47 26.79 7.40
C GLY A 192 0.99 25.36 7.21
N LEU A 193 0.25 24.49 6.51
CA LEU A 193 0.75 23.15 6.21
C LEU A 193 1.95 23.21 5.22
N PRO A 194 3.03 22.44 5.47
CA PRO A 194 4.24 22.44 4.65
C PRO A 194 4.02 21.64 3.35
N LEU A 195 3.29 22.23 2.41
CA LEU A 195 3.01 21.60 1.12
C LEU A 195 4.22 21.61 0.20
N ARG A 196 4.34 20.56 -0.62
CA ARG A 196 5.34 20.39 -1.67
C ARG A 196 4.69 19.78 -2.90
N ARG A 197 5.39 19.83 -4.05
CA ARG A 197 4.89 19.26 -5.30
C ARG A 197 5.58 17.93 -5.62
N PHE A 198 4.75 16.93 -5.94
CA PHE A 198 5.19 15.67 -6.54
C PHE A 198 4.53 15.47 -7.91
N LYS A 199 5.10 14.57 -8.69
CA LYS A 199 4.52 14.15 -9.96
C LYS A 199 4.31 12.64 -9.98
N THR A 200 3.28 12.21 -10.70
CA THR A 200 3.13 10.83 -11.16
C THR A 200 2.72 10.82 -12.62
N GLY A 201 2.42 9.66 -13.19
CA GLY A 201 1.99 9.56 -14.57
C GLY A 201 1.28 8.23 -14.81
N THR A 202 0.65 8.14 -15.96
CA THR A 202 -0.05 6.95 -16.40
C THR A 202 0.25 6.70 -17.88
N PRO A 203 0.29 5.43 -18.36
CA PRO A 203 0.46 5.12 -19.78
C PRO A 203 -0.84 5.30 -20.55
N SER A 204 -0.73 5.25 -21.87
CA SER A 204 -1.87 5.22 -22.77
C SER A 204 -2.74 3.99 -22.58
N ARG A 205 -4.03 4.10 -22.86
CA ARG A 205 -4.96 2.99 -23.01
C ARG A 205 -5.29 2.83 -24.47
N VAL A 206 -5.38 1.58 -24.90
CA VAL A 206 -5.61 1.19 -26.30
C VAL A 206 -6.83 0.29 -26.41
N ASN A 207 -7.42 0.23 -27.61
CA ASN A 207 -8.56 -0.62 -27.90
C ASN A 207 -8.07 -2.05 -28.22
N ALA A 208 -8.52 -3.05 -27.46
CA ALA A 208 -8.18 -4.46 -27.64
C ALA A 208 -8.40 -4.96 -29.08
N ARG A 209 -9.44 -4.50 -29.75
CA ARG A 209 -9.79 -4.88 -31.13
C ARG A 209 -8.77 -4.43 -32.18
N SER A 210 -7.86 -3.51 -31.81
CA SER A 210 -6.79 -3.00 -32.68
C SER A 210 -5.44 -3.66 -32.43
N LEU A 211 -5.38 -4.67 -31.55
CA LEU A 211 -4.15 -5.34 -31.14
C LEU A 211 -4.00 -6.68 -31.83
N ASP A 212 -2.77 -7.04 -32.14
CA ASP A 212 -2.38 -8.35 -32.67
C ASP A 212 -1.80 -9.21 -31.53
N PHE A 213 -2.70 -9.91 -30.82
CA PHE A 213 -2.34 -10.73 -29.66
C PHE A 213 -1.47 -11.96 -30.04
N ASP A 214 -1.49 -12.40 -31.30
CA ASP A 214 -0.67 -13.53 -31.77
C ASP A 214 0.84 -13.20 -31.73
N LYS A 215 1.20 -11.92 -31.71
CA LYS A 215 2.58 -11.44 -31.53
C LYS A 215 3.01 -11.24 -30.10
N MET A 216 2.13 -11.53 -29.14
CA MET A 216 2.38 -11.32 -27.72
C MET A 216 2.40 -12.65 -26.98
N GLU A 217 3.17 -12.71 -25.89
CA GLU A 217 3.19 -13.85 -24.96
C GLU A 217 1.96 -13.79 -24.05
N VAL A 218 1.20 -14.87 -23.99
CA VAL A 218 0.06 -14.99 -23.06
C VAL A 218 0.56 -15.16 -21.63
N GLN A 219 0.07 -14.34 -20.72
CA GLN A 219 0.31 -14.47 -19.30
C GLN A 219 -0.97 -14.88 -18.57
N PRO A 220 -1.16 -16.17 -18.27
CA PRO A 220 -2.30 -16.66 -17.51
C PRO A 220 -2.20 -16.29 -16.03
N GLY A 221 -3.31 -16.37 -15.32
CA GLY A 221 -3.34 -16.40 -13.85
C GLY A 221 -2.78 -17.72 -13.30
N ASP A 222 -2.66 -17.80 -11.98
CA ASP A 222 -2.26 -19.05 -11.33
C ASP A 222 -3.40 -20.06 -11.36
N ASP A 223 -3.09 -21.35 -11.54
CA ASP A 223 -4.10 -22.44 -11.53
C ASP A 223 -4.82 -22.51 -10.19
N ARG A 224 -4.10 -22.26 -9.10
CA ARG A 224 -4.64 -22.17 -7.75
C ARG A 224 -4.56 -20.75 -7.24
N THR A 225 -5.69 -20.09 -7.22
CA THR A 225 -5.80 -18.73 -6.69
C THR A 225 -5.86 -18.70 -5.16
N VAL A 226 -5.44 -17.61 -4.58
CA VAL A 226 -5.48 -17.33 -3.14
C VAL A 226 -6.16 -15.99 -2.93
N PRO A 227 -7.18 -15.87 -2.06
CA PRO A 227 -7.83 -14.60 -1.80
C PRO A 227 -6.94 -13.65 -1.00
N PHE A 228 -7.16 -12.35 -1.10
CA PHE A 228 -6.55 -11.35 -0.22
C PHE A 228 -7.16 -11.37 1.18
N SER A 229 -8.48 -11.44 1.26
CA SER A 229 -9.18 -11.39 2.54
C SER A 229 -9.14 -12.74 3.24
N PHE A 230 -8.94 -12.71 4.55
CA PHE A 230 -9.06 -13.88 5.42
C PHE A 230 -10.53 -14.27 5.69
N GLU A 231 -11.48 -13.47 5.19
CA GLU A 231 -12.93 -13.77 5.24
C GLU A 231 -13.46 -14.36 3.93
N THR A 232 -12.67 -14.36 2.85
CA THR A 232 -13.09 -14.92 1.56
C THR A 232 -12.92 -16.43 1.57
N ASP A 233 -14.01 -17.17 1.70
CA ASP A 233 -14.01 -18.64 1.74
C ASP A 233 -13.79 -19.25 0.34
N THR A 234 -14.35 -18.63 -0.70
CA THR A 234 -14.21 -19.08 -2.09
C THR A 234 -13.14 -18.24 -2.80
N PRO A 235 -11.99 -18.85 -3.19
CA PRO A 235 -10.96 -18.13 -3.92
C PRO A 235 -11.48 -17.52 -5.23
N PRO A 236 -10.98 -16.34 -5.65
CA PRO A 236 -11.40 -15.71 -6.91
C PRO A 236 -10.98 -16.55 -8.13
N GLU A 237 -11.81 -16.55 -9.17
CA GLU A 237 -11.52 -17.24 -10.43
C GLU A 237 -10.80 -16.32 -11.43
N ASN A 238 -9.92 -16.91 -12.22
CA ASN A 238 -9.30 -16.22 -13.36
C ASN A 238 -10.28 -16.18 -14.53
N LYS A 239 -10.63 -14.98 -15.01
CA LYS A 239 -11.61 -14.73 -16.08
C LYS A 239 -10.95 -14.25 -17.37
N VAL A 240 -9.76 -13.68 -17.26
CA VAL A 240 -9.02 -13.08 -18.39
C VAL A 240 -7.55 -13.48 -18.31
N VAL A 241 -6.84 -13.22 -19.41
CA VAL A 241 -5.38 -13.30 -19.48
C VAL A 241 -4.80 -11.91 -19.72
N CYS A 242 -3.60 -11.65 -19.22
CA CYS A 242 -2.79 -10.54 -19.63
C CYS A 242 -1.84 -10.99 -20.75
N HIS A 243 -1.21 -10.04 -21.44
CA HIS A 243 -0.23 -10.32 -22.47
C HIS A 243 1.08 -9.59 -22.18
N ILE A 244 2.18 -10.16 -22.64
CA ILE A 244 3.51 -9.58 -22.53
C ILE A 244 4.03 -9.29 -23.95
N THR A 245 4.60 -8.10 -24.10
CA THR A 245 5.35 -7.70 -25.29
C THR A 245 6.60 -6.93 -24.87
N TYR A 246 7.40 -6.50 -25.83
CA TYR A 246 8.66 -5.85 -25.55
C TYR A 246 8.87 -4.64 -26.47
N THR A 247 9.47 -3.58 -25.92
CA THR A 247 10.00 -2.50 -26.74
C THR A 247 11.23 -2.98 -27.53
N ASN A 248 11.64 -2.21 -28.52
CA ASN A 248 12.78 -2.52 -29.37
C ASN A 248 13.64 -1.28 -29.68
N ALA A 249 14.67 -1.43 -30.52
CA ALA A 249 15.55 -0.34 -30.87
C ALA A 249 14.84 0.84 -31.55
N ALA A 250 13.81 0.58 -32.37
CA ALA A 250 13.02 1.63 -33.02
C ALA A 250 12.20 2.42 -31.96
N THR A 251 11.59 1.72 -30.98
CA THR A 251 10.91 2.35 -29.86
C THR A 251 11.85 3.31 -29.11
N LYS A 252 13.07 2.84 -28.80
CA LYS A 252 14.10 3.63 -28.12
C LYS A 252 14.49 4.85 -28.94
N GLN A 253 14.69 4.70 -30.25
CA GLN A 253 15.10 5.78 -31.14
C GLN A 253 14.05 6.90 -31.20
N VAL A 254 12.76 6.55 -31.35
CA VAL A 254 11.66 7.53 -31.31
C VAL A 254 11.68 8.37 -30.03
N ILE A 255 11.94 7.73 -28.88
CA ILE A 255 12.04 8.45 -27.59
C ILE A 255 13.24 9.40 -27.59
N LEU A 256 14.42 8.92 -28.00
CA LEU A 256 15.66 9.73 -27.97
C LEU A 256 15.56 10.95 -28.89
N ASP A 257 14.93 10.79 -30.06
CA ASP A 257 14.77 11.87 -31.05
C ASP A 257 13.78 12.97 -30.59
N ASN A 258 13.00 12.71 -29.51
CA ASN A 258 11.98 13.61 -29.02
C ASN A 258 12.11 13.97 -27.51
N LEU A 259 13.29 13.75 -26.91
CA LEU A 259 13.49 14.05 -25.48
C LEU A 259 13.31 15.53 -25.15
N ASP A 260 13.67 16.42 -26.06
CA ASP A 260 13.51 17.89 -25.94
C ASP A 260 12.03 18.30 -25.84
N ARG A 261 11.12 17.48 -26.38
CA ARG A 261 9.67 17.68 -26.31
C ARG A 261 9.04 17.14 -25.03
N SER A 262 9.81 16.47 -24.16
CA SER A 262 9.32 15.97 -22.87
C SER A 262 9.25 17.11 -21.84
N PRO A 263 8.11 17.33 -21.17
CA PRO A 263 7.99 18.34 -20.10
C PRO A 263 8.95 18.10 -18.94
N MET A 264 9.41 16.87 -18.73
CA MET A 264 10.41 16.54 -17.71
C MET A 264 11.81 17.03 -18.08
N TYR A 265 12.20 16.90 -19.37
CA TYR A 265 13.53 17.27 -19.85
C TYR A 265 13.60 18.75 -20.25
N SER A 266 12.48 19.37 -20.57
CA SER A 266 12.38 20.81 -20.84
C SER A 266 12.26 21.67 -19.57
N GLY A 267 12.20 21.05 -18.37
CA GLY A 267 12.11 21.79 -17.09
C GLY A 267 10.73 22.36 -16.76
N LYS A 268 9.69 21.99 -17.51
CA LYS A 268 8.30 22.45 -17.26
C LYS A 268 7.67 21.80 -16.01
N ILE A 269 8.10 20.56 -15.67
CA ILE A 269 7.67 19.82 -14.49
C ILE A 269 8.67 20.10 -13.37
N GLU A 270 8.19 20.65 -12.25
CA GLU A 270 8.98 20.92 -11.05
C GLU A 270 8.95 19.74 -10.07
N GLY A 271 7.83 19.01 -10.05
CA GLY A 271 7.58 17.90 -9.14
C GLY A 271 8.46 16.69 -9.40
N LYS A 272 9.02 16.11 -8.33
CA LYS A 272 9.77 14.86 -8.43
C LYS A 272 8.85 13.66 -8.65
N GLY A 273 9.23 12.79 -9.58
CA GLY A 273 8.51 11.56 -9.88
C GLY A 273 8.93 10.37 -9.03
N PRO A 274 8.12 9.29 -8.99
CA PRO A 274 8.42 8.10 -8.20
C PRO A 274 9.62 7.34 -8.75
N ARG A 275 10.58 7.01 -7.90
CA ARG A 275 11.83 6.32 -8.24
C ARG A 275 11.60 4.95 -8.90
N TYR A 276 10.57 4.21 -8.47
CA TYR A 276 10.30 2.84 -8.89
C TYR A 276 9.21 2.72 -9.97
N CYS A 277 8.68 3.85 -10.46
CA CYS A 277 7.79 3.92 -11.60
C CYS A 277 8.18 5.13 -12.45
N PRO A 278 9.42 5.13 -13.00
CA PRO A 278 9.87 6.21 -13.87
C PRO A 278 9.01 6.22 -15.13
N SER A 279 8.91 7.37 -15.78
CA SER A 279 8.35 7.46 -17.12
C SER A 279 9.17 6.63 -18.10
N PHE A 280 8.59 6.34 -19.27
CA PHE A 280 9.30 5.50 -20.25
C PHE A 280 10.53 6.22 -20.82
N GLU A 281 10.45 7.52 -21.04
CA GLU A 281 11.58 8.36 -21.42
C GLU A 281 12.71 8.31 -20.37
N ASP A 282 12.40 8.32 -19.08
CA ASP A 282 13.37 8.13 -18.00
C ASP A 282 14.04 6.75 -18.02
N LYS A 283 13.27 5.70 -18.35
CA LYS A 283 13.82 4.34 -18.46
C LYS A 283 14.82 4.25 -19.60
N VAL A 284 14.48 4.82 -20.74
CA VAL A 284 15.34 4.82 -21.93
C VAL A 284 16.66 5.53 -21.67
N VAL A 285 16.62 6.66 -20.97
CA VAL A 285 17.84 7.43 -20.63
C VAL A 285 18.66 6.75 -19.55
N ARG A 286 18.03 6.34 -18.44
CA ARG A 286 18.74 5.75 -17.27
C ARG A 286 19.28 4.35 -17.52
N PHE A 287 18.62 3.59 -18.39
CA PHE A 287 19.00 2.22 -18.74
C PHE A 287 19.34 2.13 -20.24
N SER A 288 20.21 3.02 -20.69
CA SER A 288 20.58 3.16 -22.10
C SER A 288 21.27 1.93 -22.68
N ASP A 289 21.83 1.07 -21.86
CA ASP A 289 22.42 -0.22 -22.18
C ASP A 289 21.39 -1.33 -22.43
N ARG A 290 20.12 -1.11 -22.05
CA ARG A 290 19.06 -2.09 -22.27
C ARG A 290 18.55 -2.00 -23.71
N GLU A 291 18.54 -3.13 -24.41
CA GLU A 291 18.02 -3.23 -25.78
C GLU A 291 16.49 -3.20 -25.83
N ARG A 292 15.83 -3.76 -24.79
CA ARG A 292 14.37 -3.86 -24.71
C ARG A 292 13.86 -3.76 -23.28
N HIS A 293 12.62 -3.32 -23.13
CA HIS A 293 11.88 -3.29 -21.86
C HIS A 293 10.62 -4.15 -21.99
N GLN A 294 10.34 -4.96 -20.99
CA GLN A 294 9.13 -5.75 -20.90
C GLN A 294 7.93 -4.84 -20.62
N LEU A 295 6.83 -5.12 -21.30
CA LEU A 295 5.54 -4.44 -21.17
C LEU A 295 4.46 -5.47 -20.88
N PHE A 296 3.45 -5.03 -20.11
CA PHE A 296 2.24 -5.82 -19.91
C PHE A 296 1.07 -5.09 -20.56
N VAL A 297 0.27 -5.83 -21.32
CA VAL A 297 -0.99 -5.40 -21.91
C VAL A 297 -2.10 -6.01 -21.07
N GLU A 298 -2.78 -5.18 -20.31
CA GLU A 298 -3.65 -5.59 -19.20
C GLU A 298 -5.09 -5.10 -19.42
N PRO A 299 -6.13 -5.97 -19.33
CA PRO A 299 -7.50 -5.54 -19.46
C PRO A 299 -7.93 -4.65 -18.29
N CYS A 300 -8.65 -3.57 -18.57
CA CYS A 300 -9.17 -2.63 -17.58
C CYS A 300 -10.51 -3.07 -16.95
N GLY A 301 -11.13 -4.11 -17.46
CA GLY A 301 -12.40 -4.65 -16.99
C GLY A 301 -12.90 -5.80 -17.87
N GLU A 302 -13.93 -6.50 -17.39
CA GLU A 302 -14.55 -7.62 -18.12
C GLU A 302 -15.41 -7.15 -19.30
N LYS A 303 -16.04 -5.98 -19.16
CA LYS A 303 -17.00 -5.42 -20.15
C LYS A 303 -16.47 -4.15 -20.82
N THR A 304 -15.19 -4.15 -21.21
CA THR A 304 -14.56 -3.04 -21.91
C THR A 304 -13.46 -3.56 -22.84
N GLU A 305 -13.26 -2.85 -23.95
CA GLU A 305 -12.14 -3.09 -24.86
C GLU A 305 -10.88 -2.30 -24.44
N GLU A 306 -10.93 -1.58 -23.31
CA GLU A 306 -9.82 -0.74 -22.84
C GLU A 306 -8.71 -1.61 -22.27
N MET A 307 -7.50 -1.52 -22.87
CA MET A 307 -6.29 -2.21 -22.43
C MET A 307 -5.26 -1.21 -21.91
N TYR A 308 -4.68 -1.52 -20.77
CA TYR A 308 -3.65 -0.71 -20.11
C TYR A 308 -2.24 -1.17 -20.53
N LEU A 309 -1.40 -0.24 -20.97
CA LEU A 309 -0.04 -0.52 -21.41
C LEU A 309 0.97 -0.33 -20.27
N GLN A 310 1.02 -1.28 -19.33
CA GLN A 310 1.92 -1.16 -18.17
C GLN A 310 3.39 -1.15 -18.61
N GLY A 311 4.09 -0.11 -18.20
CA GLY A 311 5.50 0.09 -18.50
C GLY A 311 5.77 1.25 -19.44
N LEU A 312 4.75 1.78 -20.13
CA LEU A 312 4.83 2.88 -21.09
C LEU A 312 4.28 4.21 -20.56
N SER A 313 4.33 4.45 -19.24
CA SER A 313 3.97 5.78 -18.72
C SER A 313 4.84 6.86 -19.35
N SER A 314 4.24 7.89 -19.94
CA SER A 314 4.95 8.94 -20.66
C SER A 314 4.26 10.29 -20.51
N SER A 315 5.03 11.36 -20.65
CA SER A 315 4.53 12.73 -20.79
C SER A 315 4.83 13.36 -22.15
N LEU A 316 5.39 12.59 -23.07
CA LEU A 316 5.66 13.03 -24.44
C LEU A 316 4.39 13.45 -25.19
N PRO A 317 4.46 14.28 -26.21
CA PRO A 317 3.32 14.66 -27.02
C PRO A 317 2.60 13.45 -27.66
N GLU A 318 1.33 13.60 -27.95
CA GLU A 318 0.47 12.52 -28.45
C GLU A 318 0.99 11.88 -29.75
N ASP A 319 1.50 12.69 -30.70
CA ASP A 319 2.10 12.20 -31.94
C ASP A 319 3.32 11.30 -31.68
N VAL A 320 4.14 11.65 -30.71
CA VAL A 320 5.30 10.83 -30.30
C VAL A 320 4.85 9.55 -29.59
N GLN A 321 3.78 9.64 -28.76
CA GLN A 321 3.21 8.46 -28.12
C GLN A 321 2.70 7.45 -29.15
N LEU A 322 1.96 7.88 -30.17
CA LEU A 322 1.54 7.03 -31.27
C LEU A 322 2.73 6.42 -32.01
N ALA A 323 3.73 7.26 -32.33
CA ALA A 323 4.92 6.81 -33.04
C ALA A 323 5.66 5.69 -32.31
N PHE A 324 5.94 5.82 -31.01
CA PHE A 324 6.66 4.77 -30.30
C PHE A 324 5.77 3.53 -30.00
N ILE A 325 4.47 3.70 -29.75
CA ILE A 325 3.55 2.57 -29.55
C ILE A 325 3.51 1.70 -30.79
N HIS A 326 3.43 2.28 -31.98
CA HIS A 326 3.36 1.55 -33.24
C HIS A 326 4.67 0.84 -33.64
N THR A 327 5.78 1.05 -32.95
CA THR A 327 7.01 0.27 -33.14
C THR A 327 7.01 -1.06 -32.37
N ILE A 328 6.05 -1.28 -31.47
CA ILE A 328 6.05 -2.39 -30.53
C ILE A 328 5.29 -3.58 -31.12
N PRO A 329 5.86 -4.82 -31.08
CA PRO A 329 5.18 -6.01 -31.61
C PRO A 329 3.79 -6.20 -30.97
N GLY A 330 2.80 -6.38 -31.86
CA GLY A 330 1.39 -6.51 -31.51
C GLY A 330 0.64 -5.20 -31.26
N LEU A 331 1.35 -4.05 -31.26
CA LEU A 331 0.77 -2.71 -31.11
C LEU A 331 0.90 -1.86 -32.38
N GLU A 332 1.31 -2.44 -33.52
CA GLU A 332 1.60 -1.70 -34.77
C GLU A 332 0.39 -0.93 -35.28
N HIS A 333 -0.81 -1.39 -34.99
CA HIS A 333 -2.07 -0.77 -35.40
C HIS A 333 -2.93 -0.31 -34.21
N ALA A 334 -2.33 -0.20 -33.02
CA ALA A 334 -3.04 0.13 -31.78
C ALA A 334 -3.76 1.48 -31.88
N GLN A 335 -5.05 1.46 -31.58
CA GLN A 335 -5.86 2.67 -31.48
C GLN A 335 -5.85 3.17 -30.03
N VAL A 336 -5.29 4.35 -29.80
CA VAL A 336 -5.24 4.96 -28.49
C VAL A 336 -6.61 5.49 -28.12
N MET A 337 -7.15 5.01 -26.99
CA MET A 337 -8.42 5.46 -26.40
C MET A 337 -8.20 6.59 -25.39
N ARG A 338 -7.07 6.57 -24.67
CA ARG A 338 -6.66 7.60 -23.72
C ARG A 338 -5.16 7.82 -23.84
N THR A 339 -4.77 9.05 -24.01
CA THR A 339 -3.36 9.48 -24.10
C THR A 339 -2.69 9.34 -22.73
N ALA A 340 -1.42 8.94 -22.70
CA ALA A 340 -0.60 9.00 -21.50
C ALA A 340 -0.36 10.44 -21.07
N TYR A 341 -0.18 10.66 -19.77
CA TYR A 341 0.12 11.99 -19.23
C TYR A 341 0.95 11.90 -17.95
N ALA A 342 1.66 12.97 -17.64
CA ALA A 342 2.14 13.24 -16.30
C ALA A 342 1.17 14.17 -15.57
N ILE A 343 1.07 14.01 -14.24
CA ILE A 343 0.30 14.90 -13.39
C ILE A 343 1.15 15.34 -12.19
N GLU A 344 1.23 16.65 -11.96
CA GLU A 344 1.73 17.21 -10.73
C GLU A 344 0.59 17.49 -9.76
N TYR A 345 0.88 17.37 -8.48
CA TYR A 345 -0.08 17.60 -7.39
C TYR A 345 0.63 18.05 -6.11
N ASP A 346 -0.11 18.73 -5.24
CA ASP A 346 0.38 19.13 -3.93
C ASP A 346 0.24 17.98 -2.94
N CYS A 347 1.27 17.77 -2.11
CA CYS A 347 1.30 16.85 -0.98
C CYS A 347 1.98 17.51 0.21
N VAL A 348 1.78 16.99 1.41
CA VAL A 348 2.39 17.53 2.63
C VAL A 348 3.76 16.88 2.89
N ASP A 349 4.63 17.58 3.63
CA ASP A 349 5.78 16.93 4.26
C ASP A 349 5.28 16.03 5.40
N PRO A 350 5.38 14.69 5.30
CA PRO A 350 4.81 13.80 6.30
C PRO A 350 5.48 13.89 7.69
N ARG A 351 6.64 14.54 7.79
CA ARG A 351 7.31 14.80 9.07
C ARG A 351 6.56 15.79 9.96
N ALA A 352 5.56 16.49 9.42
CA ALA A 352 4.65 17.32 10.20
C ALA A 352 3.60 16.51 10.99
N MET A 353 3.62 15.17 10.88
CA MET A 353 2.65 14.29 11.53
C MET A 353 3.31 13.36 12.56
N LYS A 354 2.51 12.98 13.55
CA LYS A 354 2.79 11.91 14.52
C LYS A 354 2.67 10.53 13.85
N ALA A 355 3.11 9.48 14.55
CA ALA A 355 2.91 8.10 14.10
C ALA A 355 1.41 7.68 14.03
N SER A 356 0.52 8.41 14.66
CA SER A 356 -0.94 8.29 14.52
C SER A 356 -1.50 8.87 13.23
N LEU A 357 -0.69 9.54 12.41
CA LEU A 357 -1.04 10.34 11.23
C LEU A 357 -1.80 11.65 11.54
N GLU A 358 -1.88 12.05 12.81
CA GLU A 358 -2.34 13.37 13.23
C GLU A 358 -1.23 14.40 13.05
N PHE A 359 -1.57 15.62 12.63
CA PHE A 359 -0.60 16.72 12.56
C PHE A 359 -0.18 17.19 13.95
N HIS A 360 1.12 17.48 14.14
CA HIS A 360 1.64 17.96 15.43
C HIS A 360 0.99 19.27 15.88
N ASP A 361 0.82 20.19 14.95
CA ASP A 361 0.41 21.57 15.25
C ASP A 361 -1.10 21.82 15.01
N PHE A 362 -1.84 20.79 14.56
CA PHE A 362 -3.27 20.87 14.22
C PHE A 362 -4.05 19.70 14.83
N PRO A 363 -4.41 19.79 16.12
CA PRO A 363 -5.15 18.72 16.80
C PRO A 363 -6.46 18.37 16.07
N GLY A 364 -6.72 17.07 15.90
CA GLY A 364 -7.89 16.57 15.19
C GLY A 364 -7.77 16.60 13.65
N LEU A 365 -6.65 17.09 13.08
CA LEU A 365 -6.38 17.02 11.65
C LEU A 365 -5.42 15.86 11.35
N PHE A 366 -5.82 15.00 10.41
CA PHE A 366 -5.07 13.81 9.98
C PHE A 366 -4.78 13.88 8.48
N GLY A 367 -3.69 13.26 8.05
CA GLY A 367 -3.38 13.11 6.64
C GLY A 367 -3.31 11.64 6.24
N ALA A 368 -3.71 11.29 5.00
CA ALA A 368 -3.64 9.92 4.53
C ALA A 368 -3.37 9.81 3.02
N GLY A 369 -2.65 8.75 2.65
CA GLY A 369 -2.43 8.36 1.27
C GLY A 369 -1.44 9.24 0.54
N GLN A 370 -1.77 9.57 -0.71
CA GLN A 370 -0.89 10.31 -1.59
C GLN A 370 -0.66 11.76 -1.12
N PHE A 371 -1.59 12.31 -0.36
CA PHE A 371 -1.43 13.59 0.32
C PHE A 371 -0.21 13.59 1.26
N ASN A 372 0.11 12.46 1.90
CA ASN A 372 1.30 12.31 2.76
C ASN A 372 2.59 12.02 1.97
N GLY A 373 2.57 12.16 0.64
CA GLY A 373 3.74 11.93 -0.21
C GLY A 373 4.02 10.47 -0.54
N SER A 374 3.10 9.54 -0.26
CA SER A 374 3.20 8.16 -0.75
C SER A 374 2.63 8.03 -2.18
N SER A 375 2.90 6.90 -2.85
CA SER A 375 2.36 6.59 -4.17
C SER A 375 1.98 5.12 -4.26
N GLY A 376 0.69 4.86 -4.44
CA GLY A 376 0.09 3.52 -4.60
C GLY A 376 -1.24 3.40 -3.86
N TYR A 377 -2.11 2.55 -4.38
CA TYR A 377 -3.45 2.37 -3.83
C TYR A 377 -3.42 1.72 -2.45
N GLU A 378 -2.53 0.76 -2.27
CA GLU A 378 -2.37 -0.03 -1.05
C GLU A 378 -1.74 0.80 0.07
N GLU A 379 -0.75 1.64 -0.27
CA GLU A 379 -0.16 2.60 0.67
C GLU A 379 -1.20 3.63 1.11
N ALA A 380 -2.07 4.05 0.19
CA ALA A 380 -3.13 5.00 0.50
C ALA A 380 -4.20 4.38 1.41
N ALA A 381 -4.65 3.17 1.10
CA ALA A 381 -5.63 2.43 1.90
C ALA A 381 -5.10 2.16 3.33
N ALA A 382 -3.84 1.72 3.45
CA ALA A 382 -3.20 1.45 4.74
C ALA A 382 -3.17 2.70 5.65
N GLN A 383 -2.76 3.84 5.09
CA GLN A 383 -2.75 5.10 5.83
C GLN A 383 -4.16 5.59 6.14
N GLY A 384 -5.09 5.45 5.18
CA GLY A 384 -6.50 5.81 5.38
C GLY A 384 -7.12 5.03 6.54
N LEU A 385 -6.90 3.72 6.59
CA LEU A 385 -7.39 2.87 7.67
C LEU A 385 -6.87 3.34 9.04
N VAL A 386 -5.57 3.57 9.16
CA VAL A 386 -4.95 4.03 10.43
C VAL A 386 -5.42 5.43 10.80
N ALA A 387 -5.49 6.37 9.85
CA ALA A 387 -5.97 7.73 10.09
C ALA A 387 -7.46 7.74 10.52
N GLY A 388 -8.31 6.94 9.87
CA GLY A 388 -9.72 6.81 10.23
C GLY A 388 -9.93 6.18 11.61
N ILE A 389 -9.17 5.14 11.94
CA ILE A 389 -9.16 4.56 13.29
C ILE A 389 -8.78 5.65 14.30
N ASN A 390 -7.70 6.38 14.08
CA ASN A 390 -7.18 7.34 15.03
C ASN A 390 -8.06 8.60 15.15
N ALA A 391 -8.70 9.04 14.08
CA ALA A 391 -9.72 10.07 14.13
C ALA A 391 -10.89 9.65 15.02
N ALA A 392 -11.37 8.40 14.87
CA ALA A 392 -12.40 7.85 15.74
C ALA A 392 -11.93 7.69 17.19
N MET A 393 -10.70 7.20 17.42
CA MET A 393 -10.14 7.07 18.77
C MET A 393 -10.08 8.42 19.49
N LEU A 394 -9.66 9.48 18.79
CA LEU A 394 -9.66 10.84 19.33
C LEU A 394 -11.06 11.27 19.76
N VAL A 395 -12.06 11.09 18.90
CA VAL A 395 -13.46 11.45 19.19
C VAL A 395 -14.03 10.66 20.38
N LEU A 396 -13.66 9.39 20.46
CA LEU A 396 -14.12 8.47 21.52
C LEU A 396 -13.32 8.61 22.84
N GLY A 397 -12.30 9.47 22.88
CA GLY A 397 -11.43 9.63 24.06
C GLY A 397 -10.59 8.38 24.37
N ARG A 398 -10.22 7.61 23.33
CA ARG A 398 -9.42 6.38 23.43
C ARG A 398 -7.99 6.63 22.95
N GLU A 399 -7.05 5.82 23.45
CA GLU A 399 -5.65 5.88 23.02
C GLU A 399 -5.51 5.60 21.52
N PRO A 400 -4.63 6.33 20.80
CA PRO A 400 -4.41 6.14 19.38
C PRO A 400 -3.77 4.78 19.07
N LEU A 401 -4.12 4.22 17.93
CA LEU A 401 -3.45 3.06 17.36
C LEU A 401 -2.14 3.50 16.69
N VAL A 402 -1.03 3.05 17.23
CA VAL A 402 0.30 3.16 16.60
C VAL A 402 0.84 1.76 16.33
N LEU A 403 1.15 1.49 15.07
CA LEU A 403 1.74 0.23 14.62
C LEU A 403 3.26 0.37 14.54
N ASP A 404 3.98 -0.51 15.22
CA ASP A 404 5.45 -0.54 15.18
C ASP A 404 5.98 -1.24 13.91
N ARG A 405 7.24 -0.97 13.57
CA ARG A 405 7.94 -1.57 12.41
C ARG A 405 8.11 -3.09 12.53
N GLY A 406 8.15 -3.62 13.73
CA GLY A 406 8.24 -5.04 14.02
C GLY A 406 6.91 -5.78 13.93
N SER A 407 5.78 -5.06 13.91
CA SER A 407 4.44 -5.64 13.83
C SER A 407 3.88 -5.71 12.41
N SER A 408 4.24 -4.73 11.54
CA SER A 408 3.59 -4.62 10.24
C SER A 408 4.39 -3.83 9.20
N TYR A 409 4.09 -4.07 7.92
CA TYR A 409 4.48 -3.21 6.82
C TYR A 409 3.78 -1.85 6.87
N ILE A 410 2.54 -1.79 7.40
CA ILE A 410 1.84 -0.52 7.66
C ILE A 410 2.63 0.31 8.66
N GLY A 411 3.09 -0.28 9.76
CA GLY A 411 3.95 0.41 10.74
C GLY A 411 5.27 0.88 10.13
N THR A 412 5.91 0.04 9.30
CA THR A 412 7.12 0.42 8.57
C THR A 412 6.87 1.61 7.61
N LEU A 413 5.75 1.59 6.87
CA LEU A 413 5.34 2.66 5.96
C LEU A 413 5.17 4.00 6.69
N ILE A 414 4.38 3.99 7.76
CA ILE A 414 4.09 5.21 8.53
C ILE A 414 5.34 5.74 9.20
N ASP A 415 6.12 4.88 9.85
CA ASP A 415 7.36 5.29 10.51
C ASP A 415 8.38 5.89 9.52
N ASP A 416 8.56 5.28 8.33
CA ASP A 416 9.42 5.86 7.30
C ASP A 416 8.95 7.26 6.85
N LEU A 417 7.63 7.46 6.70
CA LEU A 417 7.07 8.74 6.31
C LEU A 417 7.31 9.81 7.38
N VAL A 418 6.94 9.55 8.62
CA VAL A 418 6.97 10.58 9.68
C VAL A 418 8.37 10.83 10.25
N THR A 419 9.31 9.87 10.15
CA THR A 419 10.68 10.04 10.67
C THR A 419 11.68 10.46 9.59
N LYS A 420 11.69 9.78 8.45
CA LYS A 420 12.64 10.04 7.34
C LYS A 420 12.09 11.05 6.34
N GLY A 421 10.76 11.15 6.25
CA GLY A 421 10.11 11.90 5.19
C GLY A 421 10.32 11.26 3.83
N CYS A 422 9.99 11.99 2.78
CA CYS A 422 10.18 11.55 1.40
C CYS A 422 10.62 12.71 0.52
N THR A 423 11.65 12.50 -0.28
CA THR A 423 12.15 13.47 -1.28
C THR A 423 11.56 13.22 -2.66
N ASP A 424 11.00 12.05 -2.86
CA ASP A 424 10.29 11.55 -4.04
C ASP A 424 9.08 10.71 -3.55
N PRO A 425 8.04 10.49 -4.35
CA PRO A 425 6.88 9.71 -3.94
C PRO A 425 7.25 8.36 -3.35
N TYR A 426 6.92 8.17 -2.07
CA TYR A 426 7.27 6.96 -1.33
C TYR A 426 6.50 5.75 -1.86
N ARG A 427 7.19 4.63 -2.01
CA ARG A 427 6.60 3.31 -2.28
C ARG A 427 7.11 2.29 -1.29
N MET A 428 6.18 1.47 -0.81
CA MET A 428 6.54 0.32 0.01
C MET A 428 7.23 -0.75 -0.82
N MET A 429 8.38 -1.21 -0.34
CA MET A 429 9.18 -2.28 -0.92
C MET A 429 9.57 -3.26 0.17
N THR A 430 9.73 -4.55 -0.17
CA THR A 430 10.18 -5.56 0.81
C THR A 430 11.53 -5.23 1.43
N SER A 431 12.39 -4.49 0.72
CA SER A 431 13.69 -4.04 1.22
C SER A 431 13.62 -2.98 2.32
N ARG A 432 12.48 -2.35 2.53
CA ARG A 432 12.30 -1.34 3.59
C ARG A 432 12.03 -1.94 4.96
N SER A 433 11.58 -3.21 5.00
CA SER A 433 11.40 -3.92 6.25
C SER A 433 12.65 -4.74 6.60
N GLU A 434 13.06 -4.67 7.84
CA GLU A 434 14.14 -5.43 8.44
C GLU A 434 13.71 -6.87 8.79
N TYR A 435 12.40 -7.12 8.98
CA TYR A 435 11.84 -8.34 9.57
C TYR A 435 10.96 -9.14 8.60
N ARG A 436 11.42 -9.32 7.35
CA ARG A 436 10.61 -9.89 6.24
C ARG A 436 10.06 -11.29 6.49
N LEU A 437 10.75 -12.15 7.26
CA LEU A 437 10.27 -13.49 7.59
C LEU A 437 9.20 -13.50 8.68
N VAL A 438 9.19 -12.50 9.55
CA VAL A 438 8.13 -12.30 10.53
C VAL A 438 6.93 -11.60 9.89
N LEU A 439 7.18 -10.61 9.01
CA LEU A 439 6.14 -9.78 8.39
C LEU A 439 5.69 -10.31 7.02
N ARG A 440 5.35 -11.59 6.92
CA ARG A 440 4.85 -12.19 5.68
C ARG A 440 3.39 -11.81 5.42
N GLN A 441 2.96 -11.87 4.15
CA GLN A 441 1.56 -11.66 3.81
C GLN A 441 0.64 -12.79 4.31
N ASP A 442 1.14 -14.03 4.35
CA ASP A 442 0.39 -15.23 4.73
C ASP A 442 0.02 -15.29 6.22
N ASN A 443 0.74 -14.54 7.06
CA ASN A 443 0.54 -14.48 8.51
C ASN A 443 0.06 -13.10 9.02
N ALA A 444 -0.45 -12.24 8.16
CA ALA A 444 -0.90 -10.91 8.55
C ALA A 444 -2.03 -10.98 9.60
N ASP A 445 -2.91 -11.97 9.50
CA ASP A 445 -3.97 -12.24 10.48
C ASP A 445 -3.40 -12.52 11.88
N ARG A 446 -2.38 -13.38 11.99
CA ARG A 446 -1.71 -13.68 13.26
C ARG A 446 -1.15 -12.42 13.93
N ARG A 447 -0.66 -11.46 13.15
CA ARG A 447 -0.04 -10.24 13.66
C ARG A 447 -1.03 -9.15 14.02
N LEU A 448 -2.12 -9.00 13.26
CA LEU A 448 -2.96 -7.81 13.29
C LEU A 448 -4.44 -8.05 13.61
N THR A 449 -5.00 -9.25 13.38
CA THR A 449 -6.41 -9.51 13.73
C THR A 449 -6.72 -9.31 15.21
N PRO A 450 -5.84 -9.69 16.19
CA PRO A 450 -6.07 -9.34 17.59
C PRO A 450 -6.11 -7.83 17.84
N THR A 451 -5.34 -7.05 17.09
CA THR A 451 -5.36 -5.59 17.17
C THR A 451 -6.65 -5.03 16.59
N GLY A 452 -7.07 -5.51 15.40
CA GLY A 452 -8.34 -5.12 14.79
C GLY A 452 -9.56 -5.42 15.65
N TYR A 453 -9.55 -6.56 16.36
CA TYR A 453 -10.57 -6.92 17.33
C TYR A 453 -10.58 -5.99 18.54
N ARG A 454 -9.42 -5.71 19.14
CA ARG A 454 -9.29 -4.78 20.28
C ARG A 454 -9.73 -3.36 19.93
N VAL A 455 -9.46 -2.91 18.72
CA VAL A 455 -9.90 -1.60 18.19
C VAL A 455 -11.42 -1.57 18.04
N GLY A 456 -12.04 -2.68 17.62
CA GLY A 456 -13.48 -2.82 17.39
C GLY A 456 -13.89 -2.94 15.92
N LEU A 457 -12.93 -3.17 14.99
CA LEU A 457 -13.21 -3.34 13.56
C LEU A 457 -13.43 -4.80 13.16
N ILE A 458 -12.97 -5.75 13.95
CA ILE A 458 -13.14 -7.19 13.72
C ILE A 458 -14.27 -7.70 14.62
N SER A 459 -15.25 -8.38 14.00
CA SER A 459 -16.38 -9.00 14.72
C SER A 459 -15.92 -10.19 15.58
N GLN A 460 -16.73 -10.55 16.59
CA GLN A 460 -16.49 -11.73 17.42
C GLN A 460 -16.41 -13.01 16.56
N GLU A 461 -17.33 -13.17 15.61
CA GLU A 461 -17.33 -14.34 14.71
C GLU A 461 -16.03 -14.46 13.91
N ARG A 462 -15.55 -13.35 13.34
CA ARG A 462 -14.27 -13.34 12.60
C ARG A 462 -13.10 -13.64 13.53
N TYR A 463 -13.12 -13.10 14.75
CA TYR A 463 -12.07 -13.36 15.73
C TYR A 463 -12.06 -14.82 16.18
N ASP A 464 -13.23 -15.44 16.35
CA ASP A 464 -13.35 -16.88 16.69
C ASP A 464 -12.80 -17.78 15.57
N LYS A 465 -13.10 -17.47 14.30
CA LYS A 465 -12.50 -18.16 13.14
C LYS A 465 -10.97 -18.03 13.12
N TYR A 466 -10.45 -16.85 13.46
CA TYR A 466 -9.01 -16.63 13.61
C TYR A 466 -8.42 -17.51 14.74
N LEU A 467 -9.03 -17.52 15.91
CA LEU A 467 -8.55 -18.33 17.05
C LEU A 467 -8.54 -19.82 16.70
N GLU A 468 -9.58 -20.31 16.02
CA GLU A 468 -9.65 -21.70 15.56
C GLU A 468 -8.51 -22.03 14.60
N LYS A 469 -8.23 -21.16 13.63
CA LYS A 469 -7.08 -21.33 12.74
C LYS A 469 -5.75 -21.41 13.50
N GLN A 470 -5.54 -20.56 14.51
CA GLN A 470 -4.32 -20.59 15.32
C GLN A 470 -4.21 -21.89 16.14
N ARG A 471 -5.34 -22.37 16.69
CA ARG A 471 -5.41 -23.64 17.40
C ARG A 471 -5.00 -24.82 16.49
N LEU A 472 -5.58 -24.88 15.29
CA LEU A 472 -5.25 -25.92 14.31
C LEU A 472 -3.77 -25.89 13.88
N ILE A 473 -3.18 -24.72 13.70
CA ILE A 473 -1.75 -24.58 13.37
C ILE A 473 -0.89 -25.14 14.50
N GLU A 474 -1.19 -24.80 15.76
CA GLU A 474 -0.39 -25.24 16.90
C GLU A 474 -0.55 -26.76 17.16
N GLU A 475 -1.75 -27.29 17.08
CA GLU A 475 -2.01 -28.74 17.21
C GLU A 475 -1.27 -29.53 16.13
N GLU A 476 -1.34 -29.07 14.88
CA GLU A 476 -0.68 -29.78 13.78
C GLU A 476 0.85 -29.68 13.89
N ARG A 477 1.38 -28.54 14.33
CA ARG A 477 2.80 -28.39 14.61
C ARG A 477 3.29 -29.37 15.69
N GLN A 478 2.54 -29.50 16.78
CA GLN A 478 2.83 -30.47 17.86
C GLN A 478 2.74 -31.91 17.37
N ARG A 479 1.73 -32.24 16.57
CA ARG A 479 1.56 -33.55 15.97
C ARG A 479 2.76 -33.93 15.08
N VAL A 480 3.16 -33.05 14.17
CA VAL A 480 4.28 -33.24 13.24
C VAL A 480 5.60 -33.49 13.99
N ALA A 481 5.84 -32.82 15.11
CA ALA A 481 7.02 -33.04 15.95
C ALA A 481 7.04 -34.43 16.61
N GLN A 482 5.86 -35.05 16.79
CA GLN A 482 5.75 -36.36 17.44
C GLN A 482 5.71 -37.52 16.45
N VAL A 483 5.24 -37.31 15.22
CA VAL A 483 5.09 -38.38 14.20
C VAL A 483 6.48 -38.90 13.81
N SER A 484 6.64 -40.22 13.90
CA SER A 484 7.82 -40.94 13.44
C SER A 484 7.58 -41.54 12.08
N VAL A 485 8.46 -41.31 11.14
CA VAL A 485 8.48 -41.88 9.80
C VAL A 485 9.49 -43.01 9.77
N PRO A 486 9.02 -44.29 9.60
CA PRO A 486 9.94 -45.41 9.50
C PRO A 486 10.72 -45.39 8.18
N LEU A 487 11.83 -46.10 8.14
CA LEU A 487 12.59 -46.29 6.92
C LEU A 487 11.84 -47.28 6.01
N THR A 488 11.23 -46.79 4.95
CA THR A 488 10.49 -47.54 3.94
C THR A 488 10.94 -47.17 2.53
N ASP A 489 10.65 -48.05 1.56
CA ASP A 489 10.94 -47.72 0.14
C ASP A 489 10.20 -46.47 -0.32
N THR A 490 8.99 -46.23 0.16
CA THR A 490 8.18 -45.05 -0.17
C THR A 490 8.91 -43.74 0.18
N ILE A 491 9.43 -43.65 1.42
CA ILE A 491 10.16 -42.41 1.79
C ILE A 491 11.46 -42.27 1.00
N GLN A 492 12.19 -43.37 0.74
CA GLN A 492 13.40 -43.30 -0.05
C GLN A 492 13.16 -42.85 -1.50
N GLN A 493 12.06 -43.34 -2.11
CA GLN A 493 11.64 -42.91 -3.44
C GLN A 493 11.31 -41.39 -3.47
N ILE A 494 10.55 -40.89 -2.48
CA ILE A 494 10.27 -39.44 -2.35
C ILE A 494 11.56 -38.64 -2.24
N LEU A 495 12.50 -39.06 -1.36
CA LEU A 495 13.77 -38.36 -1.16
C LEU A 495 14.61 -38.33 -2.43
N THR A 496 14.68 -39.45 -3.15
CA THR A 496 15.42 -39.57 -4.41
C THR A 496 14.80 -38.67 -5.48
N ALA A 497 13.47 -38.71 -5.64
CA ALA A 497 12.74 -37.88 -6.61
C ALA A 497 12.91 -36.39 -6.35
N LYS A 498 13.06 -35.99 -5.09
CA LYS A 498 13.30 -34.60 -4.68
C LYS A 498 14.77 -34.20 -4.59
N GLY A 499 15.71 -35.08 -4.96
CA GLY A 499 17.13 -34.79 -4.96
C GLY A 499 17.71 -34.49 -3.57
N THR A 500 17.17 -35.10 -2.51
CA THR A 500 17.67 -34.95 -1.14
C THR A 500 18.29 -36.25 -0.61
N ALA A 501 19.15 -36.13 0.41
CA ALA A 501 19.88 -37.26 0.94
C ALA A 501 18.95 -38.37 1.48
N PRO A 502 19.23 -39.67 1.17
CA PRO A 502 18.44 -40.78 1.67
C PRO A 502 18.53 -40.91 3.21
N LEU A 503 17.53 -41.52 3.81
CA LEU A 503 17.55 -41.84 5.23
C LEU A 503 18.38 -43.11 5.49
N LYS A 504 19.09 -43.14 6.61
CA LYS A 504 19.77 -44.34 7.14
C LYS A 504 18.94 -45.07 8.21
N THR A 505 18.12 -44.32 8.91
CA THR A 505 17.22 -44.78 9.97
C THR A 505 15.90 -44.03 9.90
N GLY A 506 14.85 -44.48 10.60
CA GLY A 506 13.64 -43.70 10.79
C GLY A 506 13.92 -42.35 11.46
N CYS A 507 13.11 -41.35 11.17
CA CYS A 507 13.26 -39.98 11.72
C CYS A 507 11.90 -39.37 12.04
N LYS A 508 11.89 -38.19 12.64
CA LYS A 508 10.67 -37.41 12.86
C LYS A 508 10.22 -36.73 11.57
N LEU A 509 8.89 -36.60 11.40
CA LEU A 509 8.28 -35.91 10.25
C LEU A 509 8.78 -34.46 10.18
N GLU A 510 8.94 -33.81 11.33
CA GLU A 510 9.49 -32.45 11.45
C GLU A 510 10.91 -32.36 10.86
N GLU A 511 11.76 -33.37 11.06
CA GLU A 511 13.13 -33.37 10.51
C GLU A 511 13.12 -33.43 8.98
N LEU A 512 12.17 -34.15 8.39
CA LEU A 512 11.97 -34.18 6.94
C LEU A 512 11.47 -32.83 6.42
N LEU A 513 10.53 -32.19 7.10
CA LEU A 513 10.01 -30.87 6.74
C LEU A 513 11.06 -29.76 6.82
N ARG A 514 12.09 -29.90 7.63
CA ARG A 514 13.22 -28.95 7.67
C ARG A 514 14.07 -28.97 6.40
N ARG A 515 13.96 -30.02 5.57
CA ARG A 515 14.71 -30.12 4.31
C ARG A 515 14.10 -29.18 3.26
N PRO A 516 14.89 -28.29 2.63
CA PRO A 516 14.38 -27.31 1.68
C PRO A 516 13.67 -27.93 0.46
N GLN A 517 14.11 -29.13 0.05
CA GLN A 517 13.60 -29.81 -1.14
C GLN A 517 12.22 -30.43 -0.95
N LEU A 518 11.79 -30.66 0.30
CA LEU A 518 10.52 -31.32 0.62
C LEU A 518 9.45 -30.30 0.99
N THR A 519 8.26 -30.48 0.48
CA THR A 519 7.06 -29.77 0.93
C THR A 519 6.24 -30.67 1.86
N TYR A 520 5.32 -30.08 2.62
CA TYR A 520 4.43 -30.85 3.46
C TYR A 520 3.52 -31.79 2.62
N ALA A 521 3.17 -31.37 1.41
CA ALA A 521 2.41 -32.22 0.48
C ALA A 521 3.18 -33.45 0.01
N ASP A 522 4.49 -33.35 -0.20
CA ASP A 522 5.34 -34.47 -0.61
C ASP A 522 5.39 -35.60 0.43
N LEU A 523 5.16 -35.27 1.69
CA LEU A 523 5.23 -36.21 2.81
C LEU A 523 3.88 -36.87 3.13
N ALA A 524 2.80 -36.52 2.44
CA ALA A 524 1.47 -37.14 2.65
C ALA A 524 1.47 -38.68 2.54
N PRO A 525 2.19 -39.32 1.59
CA PRO A 525 2.21 -40.78 1.49
C PRO A 525 2.83 -41.51 2.69
N VAL A 526 3.65 -40.83 3.49
CA VAL A 526 4.33 -41.38 4.66
C VAL A 526 3.74 -40.90 5.99
N ASP A 527 2.65 -40.18 5.94
CA ASP A 527 1.88 -39.71 7.10
C ASP A 527 0.41 -40.14 7.00
N PRO A 528 0.11 -41.44 7.23
CA PRO A 528 -1.23 -42.00 7.06
C PRO A 528 -2.27 -41.45 8.06
N LYS A 529 -1.83 -40.74 9.09
CA LYS A 529 -2.68 -40.07 10.09
C LYS A 529 -2.76 -38.56 9.87
N ARG A 530 -2.32 -38.08 8.70
CA ARG A 530 -2.43 -36.69 8.35
C ARG A 530 -3.89 -36.22 8.39
N PRO A 531 -4.23 -35.20 9.19
CA PRO A 531 -5.58 -34.66 9.22
C PRO A 531 -5.95 -33.94 7.93
N ASP A 532 -7.23 -33.83 7.66
CA ASP A 532 -7.77 -32.98 6.60
C ASP A 532 -7.96 -31.58 7.17
N LEU A 533 -7.00 -30.68 6.88
CA LEU A 533 -6.98 -29.31 7.35
C LEU A 533 -6.90 -28.34 6.18
N PRO A 534 -7.33 -27.08 6.38
CA PRO A 534 -7.18 -26.03 5.37
C PRO A 534 -5.72 -25.88 4.93
N ALA A 535 -5.50 -25.65 3.63
CA ALA A 535 -4.17 -25.51 3.05
C ALA A 535 -3.32 -24.43 3.73
N ALA A 536 -3.96 -23.35 4.18
CA ALA A 536 -3.30 -22.27 4.90
C ALA A 536 -2.72 -22.73 6.25
N VAL A 537 -3.31 -23.74 6.90
CA VAL A 537 -2.76 -24.35 8.14
C VAL A 537 -1.46 -25.09 7.83
N PHE A 538 -1.48 -25.95 6.81
CA PHE A 538 -0.29 -26.70 6.39
C PHE A 538 0.84 -25.77 5.96
N GLU A 539 0.54 -24.69 5.24
CA GLU A 539 1.51 -23.68 4.83
C GLU A 539 2.18 -23.02 6.05
N GLN A 540 1.41 -22.62 7.06
CA GLN A 540 1.96 -22.01 8.28
C GLN A 540 2.83 -22.98 9.08
N VAL A 541 2.44 -24.26 9.17
CA VAL A 541 3.23 -25.31 9.84
C VAL A 541 4.56 -25.51 9.09
N GLU A 542 4.51 -25.67 7.77
CA GLU A 542 5.70 -25.87 6.94
C GLU A 542 6.68 -24.70 7.08
N ILE A 543 6.21 -23.45 6.91
CA ILE A 543 7.05 -22.24 7.03
C ILE A 543 7.61 -22.11 8.44
N GLY A 544 6.76 -22.34 9.47
CA GLY A 544 7.17 -22.28 10.87
C GLY A 544 8.29 -23.25 11.22
N ILE A 545 8.29 -24.44 10.63
CA ILE A 545 9.33 -25.46 10.84
C ILE A 545 10.62 -25.15 10.04
N LYS A 546 10.48 -24.86 8.74
CA LYS A 546 11.62 -24.60 7.85
C LYS A 546 12.45 -23.39 8.25
N TYR A 547 11.78 -22.34 8.69
CA TYR A 547 12.42 -21.06 8.98
C TYR A 547 12.51 -20.74 10.48
N ALA A 548 12.25 -21.72 11.37
CA ALA A 548 12.19 -21.53 12.82
C ALA A 548 13.35 -20.73 13.40
N GLY A 549 14.60 -21.07 13.05
CA GLY A 549 15.79 -20.38 13.56
C GLY A 549 15.90 -18.93 13.10
N TYR A 550 15.54 -18.65 11.86
CA TYR A 550 15.55 -17.28 11.31
C TYR A 550 14.43 -16.43 11.90
N ILE A 551 13.23 -17.01 12.07
CA ILE A 551 12.10 -16.34 12.69
C ILE A 551 12.43 -15.97 14.14
N ALA A 552 12.93 -16.91 14.94
CA ALA A 552 13.32 -16.66 16.33
C ALA A 552 14.36 -15.53 16.47
N ARG A 553 15.34 -15.49 15.56
CA ARG A 553 16.33 -14.41 15.52
C ARG A 553 15.69 -13.05 15.25
N GLN A 554 14.78 -12.96 14.28
CA GLN A 554 14.08 -11.70 13.98
C GLN A 554 13.14 -11.29 15.13
N GLU A 555 12.44 -12.23 15.76
CA GLU A 555 11.60 -11.96 16.94
C GLU A 555 12.43 -11.40 18.11
N GLN A 556 13.65 -11.89 18.30
CA GLN A 556 14.56 -11.33 19.32
C GLN A 556 14.95 -9.88 18.98
N GLN A 557 15.27 -9.59 17.71
CA GLN A 557 15.57 -8.23 17.24
C GLN A 557 14.38 -7.29 17.42
N ILE A 558 13.15 -7.77 17.17
CA ILE A 558 11.92 -7.00 17.39
C ILE A 558 11.73 -6.68 18.88
N LYS A 559 12.04 -7.62 19.79
CA LYS A 559 11.98 -7.35 21.23
C LYS A 559 12.94 -6.23 21.66
N GLU A 560 14.15 -6.23 21.10
CA GLU A 560 15.14 -5.18 21.34
C GLU A 560 14.68 -3.83 20.80
N LEU A 561 14.13 -3.80 19.56
CA LEU A 561 13.54 -2.59 18.98
C LEU A 561 12.46 -2.01 19.90
N ARG A 562 11.51 -2.84 20.33
CA ARG A 562 10.41 -2.41 21.21
C ARG A 562 10.90 -1.86 22.55
N ARG A 563 12.01 -2.40 23.08
CA ARG A 563 12.62 -1.88 24.30
C ARG A 563 13.16 -0.45 24.11
N VAL A 564 13.75 -0.16 22.95
CA VAL A 564 14.23 1.18 22.63
C VAL A 564 13.06 2.13 22.35
N GLU A 565 12.03 1.67 21.64
CA GLU A 565 10.83 2.46 21.35
C GLU A 565 9.93 2.71 22.57
N ALA A 566 10.05 1.90 23.61
CA ALA A 566 9.38 2.16 24.89
C ALA A 566 9.94 3.39 25.63
N GLN A 567 11.14 3.86 25.27
CA GLN A 567 11.75 5.07 25.83
C GLN A 567 11.14 6.31 25.15
N ARG A 568 10.12 6.88 25.80
CA ARG A 568 9.40 8.05 25.29
C ARG A 568 10.22 9.32 25.42
N ILE A 569 10.05 10.21 24.45
CA ILE A 569 10.60 11.56 24.47
C ILE A 569 9.47 12.50 24.84
N PRO A 570 9.63 13.39 25.85
CA PRO A 570 8.63 14.38 26.20
C PRO A 570 8.28 15.27 25.00
N ALA A 571 6.99 15.55 24.79
CA ALA A 571 6.53 16.34 23.65
C ALA A 571 7.01 17.80 23.68
N ASP A 572 7.29 18.33 24.89
CA ASP A 572 7.73 19.70 25.18
C ASP A 572 9.27 19.84 25.29
N ILE A 573 10.02 18.80 24.93
CA ILE A 573 11.49 18.81 25.01
C ILE A 573 12.09 19.91 24.14
N ASP A 574 12.95 20.75 24.72
CA ASP A 574 13.70 21.77 23.99
C ASP A 574 15.09 21.26 23.61
N TYR A 575 15.21 20.71 22.41
CA TYR A 575 16.47 20.18 21.91
C TYR A 575 17.61 21.21 21.86
N SER A 576 17.31 22.51 21.75
CA SER A 576 18.33 23.56 21.71
C SER A 576 19.13 23.64 23.00
N LYS A 577 18.50 23.35 24.14
CA LYS A 577 19.07 23.41 25.49
C LYS A 577 19.84 22.14 25.88
N LEU A 578 19.69 21.05 25.16
CA LEU A 578 20.35 19.80 25.50
C LEU A 578 21.86 19.89 25.21
N THR A 579 22.68 19.54 26.19
CA THR A 579 24.15 19.46 26.05
C THR A 579 24.54 18.07 25.54
N GLY A 580 25.67 17.97 24.82
CA GLY A 580 26.16 16.68 24.32
C GLY A 580 25.60 16.23 22.98
N LEU A 581 24.60 16.91 22.41
CA LEU A 581 24.12 16.68 21.05
C LEU A 581 24.78 17.62 20.04
N ARG A 582 25.10 17.09 18.84
CA ARG A 582 25.60 17.91 17.73
C ARG A 582 24.50 18.87 17.26
N LEU A 583 24.90 20.02 16.71
CA LEU A 583 23.96 21.03 16.20
C LEU A 583 22.99 20.45 15.14
N GLU A 584 23.53 19.71 14.18
CA GLU A 584 22.71 19.02 13.15
C GLU A 584 21.67 18.09 13.78
N ALA A 585 22.05 17.31 14.79
CA ALA A 585 21.12 16.40 15.46
C ALA A 585 20.01 17.18 16.19
N LYS A 586 20.34 18.27 16.88
CA LYS A 586 19.36 19.16 17.53
C LYS A 586 18.34 19.71 16.52
N GLU A 587 18.81 20.24 15.39
CA GLU A 587 17.95 20.78 14.32
C GLU A 587 17.03 19.70 13.74
N LYS A 588 17.58 18.50 13.46
CA LYS A 588 16.80 17.38 12.92
C LYS A 588 15.76 16.84 13.91
N LEU A 589 16.13 16.68 15.18
CA LEU A 589 15.23 16.25 16.23
C LEU A 589 14.11 17.27 16.46
N ALA A 590 14.42 18.56 16.48
CA ALA A 590 13.44 19.63 16.62
C ALA A 590 12.46 19.70 15.43
N ALA A 591 12.94 19.43 14.22
CA ALA A 591 12.11 19.44 13.02
C ALA A 591 11.17 18.23 12.91
N VAL A 592 11.61 17.04 13.37
CA VAL A 592 10.82 15.78 13.27
C VAL A 592 9.97 15.55 14.50
N ARG A 593 10.39 16.02 15.68
CA ARG A 593 9.72 15.81 16.99
C ARG A 593 9.43 14.32 17.24
N PRO A 594 10.46 13.43 17.28
CA PRO A 594 10.23 12.02 17.48
C PRO A 594 9.60 11.72 18.84
N GLU A 595 8.65 10.79 18.87
CA GLU A 595 7.89 10.41 20.09
C GLU A 595 8.68 9.45 21.01
N ASN A 596 9.75 8.83 20.48
CA ASN A 596 10.56 7.87 21.23
C ASN A 596 11.99 7.79 20.67
N LEU A 597 12.88 7.16 21.45
CA LEU A 597 14.28 7.03 21.12
C LEU A 597 14.54 6.20 19.84
N GLY A 598 13.69 5.20 19.57
CA GLY A 598 13.77 4.41 18.34
C GLY A 598 13.50 5.24 17.09
N GLN A 599 12.49 6.12 17.11
CA GLN A 599 12.25 7.07 16.03
C GLN A 599 13.42 8.04 15.87
N ALA A 600 13.94 8.60 16.97
CA ALA A 600 15.10 9.49 16.93
C ALA A 600 16.31 8.85 16.24
N ALA A 601 16.56 7.57 16.50
CA ALA A 601 17.66 6.80 15.89
C ALA A 601 17.51 6.60 14.36
N ARG A 602 16.30 6.72 13.82
CA ARG A 602 16.00 6.56 12.38
C ARG A 602 16.03 7.86 11.59
N ILE A 603 16.12 9.00 12.27
CA ILE A 603 16.19 10.31 11.61
C ILE A 603 17.54 10.47 10.90
N SER A 604 17.49 10.81 9.61
CA SER A 604 18.70 11.08 8.84
C SER A 604 19.46 12.28 9.40
N GLY A 605 20.74 12.11 9.74
CA GLY A 605 21.59 13.13 10.38
C GLY A 605 21.75 12.97 11.89
N VAL A 606 20.94 12.11 12.53
CA VAL A 606 21.13 11.69 13.93
C VAL A 606 21.96 10.39 13.94
N ASN A 607 23.13 10.41 14.58
CA ASN A 607 24.02 9.25 14.64
C ASN A 607 23.87 8.47 15.96
N PRO A 608 24.48 7.27 16.07
CA PRO A 608 24.40 6.47 17.29
C PRO A 608 24.93 7.18 18.57
N ALA A 609 25.91 8.07 18.43
CA ALA A 609 26.43 8.84 19.58
C ALA A 609 25.41 9.89 20.06
N ASP A 610 24.71 10.56 19.12
CA ASP A 610 23.62 11.49 19.45
C ASP A 610 22.46 10.74 20.16
N VAL A 611 22.12 9.53 19.70
CA VAL A 611 21.09 8.68 20.32
C VAL A 611 21.49 8.27 21.73
N ALA A 612 22.75 7.89 21.94
CA ALA A 612 23.28 7.54 23.27
C ALA A 612 23.27 8.75 24.21
N ALA A 613 23.66 9.93 23.72
CA ALA A 613 23.61 11.16 24.49
C ALA A 613 22.15 11.52 24.86
N LEU A 614 21.22 11.42 23.90
CA LEU A 614 19.79 11.67 24.15
C LEU A 614 19.23 10.68 25.17
N HIS A 615 19.59 9.39 25.10
CA HIS A 615 19.17 8.38 26.07
C HIS A 615 19.60 8.75 27.52
N ILE A 616 20.87 9.09 27.71
CA ILE A 616 21.40 9.49 29.04
C ILE A 616 20.67 10.75 29.56
N LEU A 617 20.40 11.71 28.65
CA LEU A 617 19.66 12.92 29.04
C LEU A 617 18.22 12.62 29.45
N LEU A 618 17.53 11.71 28.76
CA LEU A 618 16.17 11.29 29.11
C LEU A 618 16.10 10.52 30.44
N GLU A 619 17.14 9.79 30.82
CA GLU A 619 17.23 9.14 32.14
C GLU A 619 17.45 10.14 33.29
N SER A 620 17.93 11.35 32.98
CA SER A 620 18.20 12.41 33.96
C SER A 620 17.06 13.42 34.11
N LEU A 621 16.05 13.38 33.22
CA LEU A 621 14.82 14.19 33.28
C LEU A 621 13.76 13.46 34.11
#